data_cba176621db8dd2c635065dd16edfd36
#
_entry.id   cba176621db8dd2c635065dd16edfd36
#
_cell.length_a   1.000
_cell.length_b   1.000
_cell.length_c   1.000
_cell.angle_alpha   90.00
_cell.angle_beta   90.00
_cell.angle_gamma   90.00
#
_symmetry.space_group_name_H-M   'P 1'
#
loop_
_entity.id
_entity.type
_entity.pdbx_description
1 polymer ?
#
loop_
_entity_poly.entity_id
_entity_poly.type
_entity_poly.pdbx_seq_one_letter_code
_entity_poly.pdbx_strand_id
1 'polypeptide(L)'
;MCERLIASAGPACVAVKPQLACFERLGPPGWEALARVVDAARRAGLLVIADGKRGDVPVSADAYAQSLFGTTSTPWGDVPGLGADAATVNPLLGIDAMEPFIQAAQVVDGGVFVLVRTSNPGAADLLDAPAPDRPLFERLAELVAERADRLVGTGGLSGLGAVVGATEPRHLGRLRELMPDSIFLIPGVGAQGGQVGDLGPAFSAEPASVIVTVSRSIASAGDPAAAAQDLRQQLWELSGA
;
A
#
# COMPACT_ATOMS: atom_id res chain seq x y z
N MET A 1 -19.45 5.89 8.08
CA MET A 1 -19.07 6.38 6.74
C MET A 1 -18.32 5.31 5.96
N CYS A 2 -17.21 4.77 6.46
CA CYS A 2 -16.39 3.76 5.74
C CYS A 2 -17.18 2.52 5.28
N GLU A 3 -17.98 1.92 6.15
CA GLU A 3 -18.81 0.76 5.79
C GLU A 3 -19.80 1.03 4.62
N ARG A 4 -20.37 2.24 4.56
CA ARG A 4 -21.22 2.65 3.43
C ARG A 4 -20.43 2.78 2.14
N LEU A 5 -19.19 3.31 2.20
CA LEU A 5 -18.32 3.37 1.02
C LEU A 5 -17.89 1.99 0.56
N ILE A 6 -17.59 1.08 1.48
CA ILE A 6 -17.29 -0.33 1.17
C ILE A 6 -18.48 -0.96 0.43
N ALA A 7 -19.70 -0.76 0.94
CA ALA A 7 -20.88 -1.33 0.32
C ALA A 7 -21.18 -0.74 -1.08
N SER A 8 -20.94 0.56 -1.32
CA SER A 8 -21.26 1.20 -2.59
C SER A 8 -20.13 1.09 -3.62
N ALA A 9 -18.91 1.44 -3.26
CA ALA A 9 -17.75 1.49 -4.18
C ALA A 9 -16.95 0.17 -4.20
N GLY A 10 -17.05 -0.65 -3.15
CA GLY A 10 -16.30 -1.90 -3.01
C GLY A 10 -16.41 -2.85 -4.21
N PRO A 11 -17.57 -3.06 -4.83
CA PRO A 11 -17.70 -3.92 -6.00
C PRO A 11 -16.80 -3.55 -7.20
N ALA A 12 -16.34 -2.31 -7.26
CA ALA A 12 -15.39 -1.86 -8.28
C ALA A 12 -13.92 -1.88 -7.81
N CYS A 13 -13.66 -2.32 -6.58
CA CYS A 13 -12.33 -2.28 -5.96
C CYS A 13 -11.80 -3.69 -5.69
N VAL A 14 -10.48 -3.81 -5.58
CA VAL A 14 -9.77 -5.04 -5.13
C VAL A 14 -9.42 -4.96 -3.64
N ALA A 15 -9.24 -3.75 -3.09
CA ALA A 15 -8.80 -3.56 -1.72
C ALA A 15 -9.42 -2.31 -1.08
N VAL A 16 -9.45 -2.32 0.24
CA VAL A 16 -9.67 -1.13 1.08
C VAL A 16 -8.36 -0.78 1.79
N LYS A 17 -8.00 0.49 1.76
CA LYS A 17 -6.78 1.00 2.40
C LYS A 17 -7.14 1.97 3.54
N PRO A 18 -7.43 1.48 4.76
CA PRO A 18 -7.67 2.35 5.92
C PRO A 18 -6.38 3.09 6.29
N GLN A 19 -6.48 4.43 6.33
CA GLN A 19 -5.39 5.27 6.82
C GLN A 19 -5.41 5.26 8.36
N LEU A 20 -4.44 4.58 8.97
CA LEU A 20 -4.44 4.33 10.42
C LEU A 20 -4.48 5.61 11.24
N ALA A 21 -3.75 6.65 10.85
CA ALA A 21 -3.73 7.93 11.54
C ALA A 21 -5.13 8.56 11.71
N CYS A 22 -6.07 8.31 10.80
CA CYS A 22 -7.44 8.80 10.89
C CYS A 22 -8.24 8.11 12.01
N PHE A 23 -7.86 6.91 12.37
CA PHE A 23 -8.45 6.14 13.46
C PHE A 23 -7.69 6.38 14.77
N GLU A 24 -6.38 6.34 14.73
CA GLU A 24 -5.50 6.55 15.90
C GLU A 24 -5.78 7.86 16.62
N ARG A 25 -6.01 8.96 15.89
CA ARG A 25 -6.36 10.27 16.47
C ARG A 25 -7.63 10.27 17.33
N LEU A 26 -8.45 9.22 17.23
CA LEU A 26 -9.68 9.07 17.98
C LEU A 26 -9.48 8.21 19.24
N GLY A 27 -8.25 7.77 19.53
CA GLY A 27 -7.93 6.90 20.66
C GLY A 27 -8.57 5.52 20.57
N PRO A 28 -8.85 4.86 21.74
CA PRO A 28 -9.40 3.50 21.74
C PRO A 28 -10.65 3.29 20.89
N PRO A 29 -11.67 4.18 20.91
CA PRO A 29 -12.83 4.04 20.01
C PRO A 29 -12.48 4.06 18.52
N GLY A 30 -11.36 4.71 18.15
CA GLY A 30 -10.86 4.70 16.80
C GLY A 30 -10.34 3.32 16.38
N TRP A 31 -9.62 2.64 17.23
CA TRP A 31 -9.14 1.27 16.99
C TRP A 31 -10.31 0.28 16.87
N GLU A 32 -11.33 0.40 17.72
CA GLU A 32 -12.56 -0.40 17.57
C GLU A 32 -13.27 -0.12 16.24
N ALA A 33 -13.32 1.16 15.82
CA ALA A 33 -13.89 1.51 14.52
C ALA A 33 -13.07 0.95 13.35
N LEU A 34 -11.73 0.93 13.46
CA LEU A 34 -10.85 0.33 12.47
C LEU A 34 -11.11 -1.17 12.33
N ALA A 35 -11.20 -1.90 13.45
CA ALA A 35 -11.51 -3.33 13.44
C ALA A 35 -12.84 -3.61 12.70
N ARG A 36 -13.90 -2.83 12.98
CA ARG A 36 -15.18 -2.95 12.25
C ARG A 36 -15.06 -2.68 10.75
N VAL A 37 -14.22 -1.74 10.34
CA VAL A 37 -13.97 -1.43 8.92
C VAL A 37 -13.25 -2.59 8.23
N VAL A 38 -12.26 -3.19 8.89
CA VAL A 38 -11.55 -4.38 8.39
C VAL A 38 -12.52 -5.55 8.21
N ASP A 39 -13.36 -5.82 9.21
CA ASP A 39 -14.37 -6.87 9.13
C ASP A 39 -15.37 -6.63 7.99
N ALA A 40 -15.78 -5.38 7.78
CA ALA A 40 -16.69 -5.02 6.70
C ALA A 40 -16.04 -5.24 5.33
N ALA A 41 -14.76 -4.88 5.17
CA ALA A 41 -14.00 -5.10 3.94
C ALA A 41 -13.89 -6.60 3.61
N ARG A 42 -13.53 -7.42 4.60
CA ARG A 42 -13.43 -8.88 4.44
C ARG A 42 -14.76 -9.53 4.05
N ARG A 43 -15.86 -9.14 4.72
CA ARG A 43 -17.19 -9.63 4.33
C ARG A 43 -17.59 -9.23 2.92
N ALA A 44 -17.04 -8.14 2.40
CA ALA A 44 -17.23 -7.71 1.01
C ALA A 44 -16.26 -8.37 0.01
N GLY A 45 -15.39 -9.28 0.47
CA GLY A 45 -14.38 -9.94 -0.36
C GLY A 45 -13.22 -9.04 -0.79
N LEU A 46 -12.97 -7.93 -0.07
CA LEU A 46 -11.91 -6.98 -0.36
C LEU A 46 -10.68 -7.25 0.49
N LEU A 47 -9.50 -7.09 -0.11
CA LEU A 47 -8.23 -7.08 0.61
C LEU A 47 -8.13 -5.83 1.49
N VAL A 48 -7.36 -5.92 2.57
CA VAL A 48 -7.12 -4.82 3.52
C VAL A 48 -5.65 -4.42 3.50
N ILE A 49 -5.36 -3.18 3.10
CA ILE A 49 -4.02 -2.60 3.15
C ILE A 49 -3.94 -1.64 4.34
N ALA A 50 -3.26 -2.01 5.41
CA ALA A 50 -3.09 -1.15 6.60
C ALA A 50 -2.09 -0.02 6.28
N ASP A 51 -2.61 1.20 6.05
CA ASP A 51 -1.78 2.35 5.69
C ASP A 51 -1.29 3.10 6.95
N GLY A 52 -0.31 2.50 7.64
CA GLY A 52 0.29 3.04 8.85
C GLY A 52 1.69 3.61 8.66
N LYS A 53 2.37 3.27 7.57
CA LYS A 53 3.76 3.67 7.25
C LYS A 53 4.70 3.42 8.43
N ARG A 54 4.56 2.24 9.04
CA ARG A 54 5.33 1.85 10.23
C ARG A 54 6.80 1.63 9.87
N GLY A 55 7.68 1.91 10.83
CA GLY A 55 9.09 1.65 10.76
C GLY A 55 9.71 1.97 12.11
N ASP A 56 10.51 1.05 12.64
CA ASP A 56 11.19 1.17 13.92
C ASP A 56 12.36 0.19 13.94
N VAL A 57 13.20 0.24 14.97
CA VAL A 57 14.23 -0.78 15.20
C VAL A 57 13.58 -2.18 15.34
N PRO A 58 14.32 -3.28 15.09
CA PRO A 58 13.73 -4.61 14.90
C PRO A 58 12.75 -5.06 15.98
N VAL A 59 13.05 -4.81 17.25
CA VAL A 59 12.18 -5.21 18.38
C VAL A 59 10.80 -4.54 18.32
N SER A 60 10.77 -3.24 18.04
CA SER A 60 9.51 -2.49 17.90
C SER A 60 8.82 -2.80 16.57
N ALA A 61 9.60 -3.00 15.51
CA ALA A 61 9.09 -3.38 14.21
C ALA A 61 8.36 -4.72 14.26
N ASP A 62 8.86 -5.69 15.03
CA ASP A 62 8.19 -6.98 15.25
C ASP A 62 6.82 -6.80 15.93
N ALA A 63 6.75 -5.97 16.98
CA ALA A 63 5.48 -5.67 17.63
C ALA A 63 4.47 -4.98 16.69
N TYR A 64 4.92 -4.07 15.82
CA TYR A 64 4.07 -3.49 14.78
C TYR A 64 3.62 -4.54 13.75
N ALA A 65 4.52 -5.42 13.31
CA ALA A 65 4.20 -6.48 12.36
C ALA A 65 3.15 -7.44 12.93
N GLN A 66 3.32 -7.89 14.16
CA GLN A 66 2.33 -8.71 14.87
C GLN A 66 0.98 -8.00 14.98
N SER A 67 0.97 -6.70 15.32
CA SER A 67 -0.27 -5.93 15.46
C SER A 67 -1.03 -5.77 14.13
N LEU A 68 -0.35 -5.80 12.99
CA LEU A 68 -0.96 -5.61 11.67
C LEU A 68 -1.36 -6.94 11.03
N PHE A 69 -0.47 -7.94 11.03
CA PHE A 69 -0.62 -9.20 10.29
C PHE A 69 -0.94 -10.41 11.17
N GLY A 70 -0.32 -10.47 12.36
CA GLY A 70 -0.17 -11.69 13.09
C GLY A 70 -1.06 -11.79 14.34
N THR A 71 -0.54 -12.58 15.27
CA THR A 71 -1.15 -12.84 16.57
C THR A 71 -0.07 -12.72 17.63
N THR A 72 -0.38 -12.05 18.74
CA THR A 72 0.51 -11.92 19.88
C THR A 72 0.16 -12.94 20.94
N SER A 73 1.09 -13.85 21.27
CA SER A 73 0.92 -14.80 22.36
C SER A 73 1.12 -14.10 23.70
N THR A 74 0.17 -14.31 24.60
CA THR A 74 0.19 -13.75 25.95
C THR A 74 -0.06 -14.84 27.02
N PRO A 75 0.25 -14.61 28.28
CA PRO A 75 -0.07 -15.55 29.36
C PRO A 75 -1.58 -15.86 29.51
N TRP A 76 -2.44 -15.04 28.92
CA TRP A 76 -3.91 -15.20 28.97
C TRP A 76 -4.49 -15.75 27.67
N GLY A 77 -3.65 -16.15 26.73
CA GLY A 77 -4.02 -16.65 25.42
C GLY A 77 -3.55 -15.74 24.29
N ASP A 78 -3.80 -16.17 23.07
CA ASP A 78 -3.39 -15.47 21.86
C ASP A 78 -4.35 -14.31 21.55
N VAL A 79 -3.77 -13.14 21.26
CA VAL A 79 -4.51 -11.93 20.87
C VAL A 79 -4.27 -11.66 19.40
N PRO A 80 -5.32 -11.71 18.55
CA PRO A 80 -5.17 -11.42 17.14
C PRO A 80 -4.88 -9.95 16.91
N GLY A 81 -4.01 -9.67 15.95
CA GLY A 81 -3.80 -8.33 15.41
C GLY A 81 -4.95 -7.87 14.50
N LEU A 82 -4.71 -6.83 13.71
CA LEU A 82 -5.69 -6.28 12.77
C LEU A 82 -6.04 -7.27 11.65
N GLY A 83 -5.11 -8.17 11.33
CA GLY A 83 -5.21 -9.16 10.28
C GLY A 83 -5.29 -8.51 8.88
N ALA A 84 -4.48 -7.52 8.61
CA ALA A 84 -4.36 -6.92 7.28
C ALA A 84 -3.72 -7.91 6.30
N ASP A 85 -4.12 -7.81 5.01
CA ASP A 85 -3.50 -8.55 3.93
C ASP A 85 -2.21 -7.89 3.46
N ALA A 86 -2.07 -6.58 3.64
CA ALA A 86 -0.84 -5.84 3.36
C ALA A 86 -0.68 -4.63 4.29
N ALA A 87 0.55 -4.12 4.40
CA ALA A 87 0.83 -2.91 5.16
C ALA A 87 1.85 -1.99 4.47
N THR A 88 1.77 -0.69 4.74
CA THR A 88 2.79 0.28 4.29
C THR A 88 3.88 0.45 5.34
N VAL A 89 5.16 0.44 4.89
CA VAL A 89 6.34 0.44 5.75
C VAL A 89 7.31 1.55 5.35
N ASN A 90 7.90 2.19 6.35
CA ASN A 90 8.93 3.22 6.17
C ASN A 90 10.33 2.58 6.23
N PRO A 91 11.15 2.70 5.16
CA PRO A 91 12.46 2.06 5.09
C PRO A 91 13.60 2.87 5.72
N LEU A 92 13.33 4.04 6.31
CA LEU A 92 14.38 4.99 6.73
C LEU A 92 15.41 4.40 7.70
N LEU A 93 14.99 3.45 8.53
CA LEU A 93 15.86 2.79 9.52
C LEU A 93 16.66 1.59 8.95
N GLY A 94 16.50 1.30 7.66
CA GLY A 94 17.24 0.25 6.99
C GLY A 94 16.50 -1.08 6.88
N ILE A 95 17.23 -2.08 6.38
CA ILE A 95 16.62 -3.36 5.98
C ILE A 95 16.22 -4.22 7.18
N ASP A 96 17.00 -4.18 8.23
CA ASP A 96 16.72 -4.89 9.48
C ASP A 96 15.42 -4.41 10.15
N ALA A 97 15.06 -3.14 9.96
CA ALA A 97 13.79 -2.58 10.41
C ALA A 97 12.60 -2.99 9.53
N MET A 98 12.83 -3.38 8.28
CA MET A 98 11.79 -3.91 7.39
C MET A 98 11.58 -5.42 7.54
N GLU A 99 12.60 -6.13 7.96
CA GLU A 99 12.63 -7.60 8.03
C GLU A 99 11.46 -8.22 8.83
N PRO A 100 11.09 -7.72 10.03
CA PRO A 100 9.95 -8.25 10.77
C PRO A 100 8.62 -8.17 10.01
N PHE A 101 8.40 -7.10 9.23
CA PHE A 101 7.19 -6.96 8.41
C PHE A 101 7.18 -7.95 7.24
N ILE A 102 8.32 -8.16 6.59
CA ILE A 102 8.45 -9.12 5.49
C ILE A 102 8.19 -10.55 6.01
N GLN A 103 8.77 -10.92 7.15
CA GLN A 103 8.56 -12.22 7.77
C GLN A 103 7.10 -12.45 8.18
N ALA A 104 6.47 -11.45 8.80
CA ALA A 104 5.07 -11.54 9.19
C ALA A 104 4.15 -11.66 7.96
N ALA A 105 4.42 -10.93 6.89
CA ALA A 105 3.68 -11.03 5.64
C ALA A 105 3.83 -12.41 4.99
N GLN A 106 5.02 -13.03 5.03
CA GLN A 106 5.24 -14.41 4.53
C GLN A 106 4.34 -15.43 5.24
N VAL A 107 4.13 -15.28 6.55
CA VAL A 107 3.32 -16.21 7.34
C VAL A 107 1.84 -16.19 6.95
N VAL A 108 1.35 -15.05 6.45
CA VAL A 108 -0.07 -14.84 6.13
C VAL A 108 -0.34 -14.75 4.62
N ASP A 109 0.64 -15.08 3.78
CA ASP A 109 0.59 -14.90 2.33
C ASP A 109 0.24 -13.45 1.93
N GLY A 110 0.73 -12.49 2.71
CA GLY A 110 0.42 -11.07 2.60
C GLY A 110 1.47 -10.26 1.85
N GLY A 111 1.32 -8.91 1.90
CA GLY A 111 2.22 -7.98 1.21
C GLY A 111 2.75 -6.85 2.08
N VAL A 112 3.87 -6.28 1.66
CA VAL A 112 4.50 -5.11 2.27
C VAL A 112 4.75 -4.05 1.21
N PHE A 113 4.21 -2.85 1.36
CA PHE A 113 4.47 -1.73 0.48
C PHE A 113 5.45 -0.75 1.12
N VAL A 114 6.67 -0.73 0.63
CA VAL A 114 7.75 0.13 1.11
C VAL A 114 7.61 1.53 0.52
N LEU A 115 7.80 2.57 1.33
CA LEU A 115 7.83 3.95 0.83
C LEU A 115 9.09 4.16 -0.02
N VAL A 116 8.93 4.32 -1.33
CA VAL A 116 10.04 4.53 -2.28
C VAL A 116 10.04 5.97 -2.79
N ARG A 117 8.96 6.42 -3.46
CA ARG A 117 8.81 7.82 -3.90
C ARG A 117 7.38 8.27 -3.65
N THR A 118 7.17 8.99 -2.56
CA THR A 118 5.84 9.42 -2.12
C THR A 118 5.29 10.60 -2.92
N SER A 119 3.96 10.85 -2.82
CA SER A 119 3.25 11.83 -3.65
C SER A 119 3.21 13.26 -3.09
N ASN A 120 3.70 13.49 -1.86
CA ASN A 120 3.69 14.79 -1.22
C ASN A 120 4.81 15.71 -1.77
N PRO A 121 4.63 17.05 -1.79
CA PRO A 121 5.65 17.98 -2.31
C PRO A 121 7.01 17.85 -1.64
N GLY A 122 7.06 17.70 -0.30
CA GLY A 122 8.32 17.56 0.46
C GLY A 122 9.05 16.22 0.23
N ALA A 123 8.52 15.31 -0.58
CA ALA A 123 9.23 14.09 -0.95
C ALA A 123 10.54 14.39 -1.68
N ALA A 124 10.59 15.46 -2.46
CA ALA A 124 11.78 15.87 -3.19
C ALA A 124 12.94 16.27 -2.26
N ASP A 125 12.67 16.79 -1.07
CA ASP A 125 13.70 17.25 -0.14
C ASP A 125 14.64 16.11 0.29
N LEU A 126 14.12 14.88 0.37
CA LEU A 126 14.88 13.71 0.80
C LEU A 126 14.99 12.66 -0.30
N LEU A 127 13.88 12.27 -0.92
CA LEU A 127 13.85 11.11 -1.81
C LEU A 127 14.52 11.38 -3.15
N ASP A 128 14.55 12.64 -3.63
CA ASP A 128 15.26 13.04 -4.84
C ASP A 128 16.71 13.44 -4.55
N ALA A 129 17.12 13.52 -3.27
CA ALA A 129 18.50 13.83 -2.90
C ALA A 129 19.47 12.74 -3.37
N PRO A 130 20.69 13.09 -3.83
CA PRO A 130 21.69 12.11 -4.26
C PRO A 130 22.19 11.25 -3.11
N ALA A 131 22.32 9.93 -3.34
CA ALA A 131 22.75 8.96 -2.35
C ALA A 131 23.59 7.81 -2.96
N PRO A 132 24.89 7.96 -3.09
CA PRO A 132 25.71 9.17 -3.32
C PRO A 132 25.70 9.64 -4.78
N ASP A 133 25.42 8.75 -5.75
CA ASP A 133 25.54 8.96 -7.20
C ASP A 133 24.18 8.89 -7.95
N ARG A 134 23.12 8.59 -7.25
CA ARG A 134 21.74 8.51 -7.75
C ARG A 134 20.75 9.03 -6.70
N PRO A 135 19.49 9.33 -7.06
CA PRO A 135 18.46 9.72 -6.09
C PRO A 135 18.21 8.63 -5.05
N LEU A 136 17.91 9.02 -3.81
CA LEU A 136 17.65 8.08 -2.71
C LEU A 136 16.50 7.11 -3.06
N PHE A 137 15.46 7.56 -3.77
CA PHE A 137 14.35 6.69 -4.16
C PHE A 137 14.79 5.52 -5.05
N GLU A 138 15.81 5.67 -5.90
CA GLU A 138 16.34 4.55 -6.70
C GLU A 138 17.06 3.53 -5.80
N ARG A 139 17.80 3.99 -4.78
CA ARG A 139 18.40 3.07 -3.80
C ARG A 139 17.34 2.31 -3.00
N LEU A 140 16.25 2.97 -2.62
CA LEU A 140 15.13 2.31 -1.94
C LEU A 140 14.44 1.29 -2.86
N ALA A 141 14.29 1.60 -4.14
CA ALA A 141 13.76 0.67 -5.14
C ALA A 141 14.63 -0.58 -5.28
N GLU A 142 15.94 -0.43 -5.32
CA GLU A 142 16.88 -1.57 -5.35
C GLU A 142 16.75 -2.45 -4.10
N LEU A 143 16.63 -1.86 -2.90
CA LEU A 143 16.43 -2.62 -1.66
C LEU A 143 15.15 -3.46 -1.67
N VAL A 144 14.09 -2.96 -2.32
CA VAL A 144 12.85 -3.71 -2.55
C VAL A 144 13.09 -4.83 -3.56
N ALA A 145 13.69 -4.52 -4.71
CA ALA A 145 13.93 -5.49 -5.79
C ALA A 145 14.82 -6.66 -5.36
N GLU A 146 15.88 -6.38 -4.60
CA GLU A 146 16.82 -7.40 -4.06
C GLU A 146 16.13 -8.47 -3.20
N ARG A 147 14.89 -8.23 -2.75
CA ARG A 147 14.12 -9.10 -1.84
C ARG A 147 12.75 -9.46 -2.37
N ALA A 148 12.47 -9.08 -3.61
CA ALA A 148 11.15 -9.30 -4.21
C ALA A 148 10.77 -10.79 -4.25
N ASP A 149 11.74 -11.68 -4.40
CA ASP A 149 11.58 -13.12 -4.39
C ASP A 149 10.96 -13.69 -3.11
N ARG A 150 11.06 -12.96 -2.00
CA ARG A 150 10.54 -13.35 -0.69
C ARG A 150 9.02 -13.43 -0.61
N LEU A 151 8.30 -12.64 -1.42
CA LEU A 151 6.83 -12.52 -1.39
C LEU A 151 6.21 -12.73 -2.78
N VAL A 152 6.83 -13.55 -3.64
CA VAL A 152 6.27 -13.85 -4.97
C VAL A 152 5.02 -14.71 -4.83
N GLY A 153 3.91 -14.21 -5.36
CA GLY A 153 2.64 -14.93 -5.43
C GLY A 153 2.54 -15.84 -6.66
N THR A 154 1.46 -16.59 -6.74
CA THR A 154 1.19 -17.56 -7.84
C THR A 154 1.10 -16.89 -9.22
N GLY A 155 0.80 -15.60 -9.30
CA GLY A 155 0.78 -14.82 -10.55
C GLY A 155 2.14 -14.27 -10.98
N GLY A 156 3.24 -14.60 -10.28
CA GLY A 156 4.60 -14.13 -10.62
C GLY A 156 4.94 -12.74 -10.11
N LEU A 157 3.96 -11.96 -9.62
CA LEU A 157 4.22 -10.67 -8.99
C LEU A 157 4.61 -10.82 -7.53
N SER A 158 5.42 -9.90 -7.03
CA SER A 158 5.82 -9.85 -5.63
C SER A 158 4.91 -8.95 -4.80
N GLY A 159 4.42 -9.46 -3.68
CA GLY A 159 3.77 -8.70 -2.61
C GLY A 159 4.74 -7.79 -1.84
N LEU A 160 6.08 -7.93 -2.02
CA LEU A 160 7.04 -6.91 -1.60
C LEU A 160 7.05 -5.82 -2.67
N GLY A 161 6.17 -4.87 -2.48
CA GLY A 161 5.88 -3.79 -3.40
C GLY A 161 6.38 -2.43 -2.92
N ALA A 162 6.05 -1.40 -3.68
CA ALA A 162 6.49 -0.04 -3.41
C ALA A 162 5.33 0.96 -3.42
N VAL A 163 5.37 1.94 -2.53
CA VAL A 163 4.55 3.14 -2.64
C VAL A 163 5.23 4.12 -3.57
N VAL A 164 4.58 4.39 -4.73
CA VAL A 164 5.08 5.28 -5.78
C VAL A 164 4.00 6.31 -6.12
N GLY A 165 4.26 7.59 -5.91
CA GLY A 165 3.27 8.66 -6.07
C GLY A 165 2.94 8.97 -7.54
N ALA A 166 1.66 9.19 -7.83
CA ALA A 166 1.17 9.60 -9.16
C ALA A 166 1.51 11.05 -9.54
N THR A 167 1.99 11.87 -8.59
CA THR A 167 2.22 13.30 -8.81
C THR A 167 3.50 13.62 -9.58
N GLU A 168 4.40 12.65 -9.72
CA GLU A 168 5.66 12.77 -10.47
C GLU A 168 5.81 11.59 -11.44
N PRO A 169 4.98 11.53 -12.50
CA PRO A 169 4.90 10.37 -13.40
C PRO A 169 6.21 10.07 -14.15
N ARG A 170 7.11 11.06 -14.27
CA ARG A 170 8.45 10.90 -14.88
C ARG A 170 9.30 9.81 -14.21
N HIS A 171 9.03 9.48 -12.93
CA HIS A 171 9.77 8.45 -12.21
C HIS A 171 9.19 7.04 -12.37
N LEU A 172 7.94 6.90 -12.87
CA LEU A 172 7.23 5.62 -12.91
C LEU A 172 7.95 4.57 -13.76
N GLY A 173 8.36 4.94 -14.98
CA GLY A 173 9.08 4.03 -15.88
C GLY A 173 10.40 3.57 -15.29
N ARG A 174 11.20 4.51 -14.73
CA ARG A 174 12.47 4.16 -14.10
C ARG A 174 12.29 3.24 -12.89
N LEU A 175 11.28 3.49 -12.06
CA LEU A 175 10.98 2.65 -10.91
C LEU A 175 10.49 1.26 -11.35
N ARG A 176 9.73 1.18 -12.44
CA ARG A 176 9.30 -0.11 -13.02
C ARG A 176 10.49 -0.92 -13.55
N GLU A 177 11.46 -0.27 -14.20
CA GLU A 177 12.70 -0.92 -14.62
C GLU A 177 13.49 -1.51 -13.43
N LEU A 178 13.56 -0.78 -12.32
CA LEU A 178 14.27 -1.22 -11.12
C LEU A 178 13.52 -2.33 -10.36
N MET A 179 12.19 -2.34 -10.40
CA MET A 179 11.32 -3.26 -9.66
C MET A 179 10.32 -3.95 -10.61
N PRO A 180 10.78 -4.78 -11.57
CA PRO A 180 9.93 -5.32 -12.63
C PRO A 180 8.77 -6.17 -12.11
N ASP A 181 8.98 -6.93 -11.03
CA ASP A 181 8.02 -7.89 -10.51
C ASP A 181 7.23 -7.37 -9.28
N SER A 182 7.58 -6.20 -8.75
CA SER A 182 6.92 -5.65 -7.56
C SER A 182 5.58 -4.99 -7.89
N ILE A 183 4.59 -5.19 -7.03
CA ILE A 183 3.32 -4.46 -7.12
C ILE A 183 3.53 -3.01 -6.66
N PHE A 184 3.08 -2.04 -7.46
CA PHE A 184 3.11 -0.62 -7.10
C PHE A 184 1.80 -0.19 -6.45
N LEU A 185 1.87 0.39 -5.27
CA LEU A 185 0.76 1.08 -4.61
C LEU A 185 0.89 2.57 -4.95
N ILE A 186 -0.05 3.08 -5.76
CA ILE A 186 0.05 4.42 -6.33
C ILE A 186 -0.98 5.37 -5.71
N PRO A 187 -0.61 6.18 -4.71
CA PRO A 187 -1.42 7.29 -4.21
C PRO A 187 -1.21 8.55 -5.06
N GLY A 188 -2.17 9.49 -4.98
CA GLY A 188 -2.02 10.83 -5.53
C GLY A 188 -2.87 11.11 -6.76
N VAL A 189 -3.61 10.15 -7.27
CA VAL A 189 -4.57 10.36 -8.38
C VAL A 189 -5.76 11.20 -7.91
N GLY A 190 -6.21 12.10 -8.76
CA GLY A 190 -7.34 12.99 -8.53
C GLY A 190 -7.02 14.14 -7.58
N ALA A 191 -7.45 14.09 -6.33
CA ALA A 191 -7.38 15.20 -5.38
C ALA A 191 -5.96 15.74 -5.07
N GLN A 192 -4.89 15.04 -5.44
CA GLN A 192 -3.50 15.50 -5.33
C GLN A 192 -2.89 15.90 -6.68
N GLY A 193 -3.66 15.86 -7.78
CA GLY A 193 -3.25 16.32 -9.09
C GLY A 193 -2.74 15.25 -10.05
N GLY A 194 -2.47 14.03 -9.59
CA GLY A 194 -2.09 12.91 -10.48
C GLY A 194 -3.22 12.55 -11.43
N GLN A 195 -2.87 12.21 -12.68
CA GLN A 195 -3.81 11.83 -13.73
C GLN A 195 -3.70 10.32 -14.01
N VAL A 196 -4.81 9.66 -14.30
CA VAL A 196 -4.81 8.23 -14.67
C VAL A 196 -4.00 8.01 -15.93
N GLY A 197 -4.15 8.86 -16.95
CA GLY A 197 -3.46 8.73 -18.23
C GLY A 197 -1.93 8.74 -18.15
N ASP A 198 -1.37 9.29 -17.08
CA ASP A 198 0.09 9.36 -16.88
C ASP A 198 0.67 8.08 -16.25
N LEU A 199 -0.17 7.13 -15.83
CA LEU A 199 0.26 5.94 -15.08
C LEU A 199 0.74 4.78 -15.96
N GLY A 200 0.59 4.87 -17.30
CA GLY A 200 1.00 3.80 -18.21
C GLY A 200 2.39 3.22 -17.94
N PRO A 201 3.43 4.03 -17.73
CA PRO A 201 4.78 3.54 -17.44
C PRO A 201 4.93 2.77 -16.12
N ALA A 202 3.95 2.83 -15.22
CA ALA A 202 3.96 2.08 -13.96
C ALA A 202 3.56 0.61 -14.14
N PHE A 203 2.79 0.27 -15.18
CA PHE A 203 2.38 -1.10 -15.44
C PHE A 203 3.54 -1.94 -15.99
N SER A 204 3.57 -3.21 -15.61
CA SER A 204 4.38 -4.25 -16.26
C SER A 204 3.51 -4.98 -17.28
N ALA A 205 3.99 -6.10 -17.82
CA ALA A 205 3.19 -7.00 -18.66
C ALA A 205 1.96 -7.55 -17.93
N GLU A 206 1.99 -7.58 -16.59
CA GLU A 206 0.89 -8.00 -15.74
C GLU A 206 0.06 -6.79 -15.28
N PRO A 207 -1.23 -6.67 -15.66
CA PRO A 207 -2.11 -5.56 -15.23
C PRO A 207 -2.24 -5.43 -13.71
N ALA A 208 -2.18 -6.55 -12.98
CA ALA A 208 -2.22 -6.58 -11.51
C ALA A 208 -0.98 -5.98 -10.84
N SER A 209 0.06 -5.57 -11.61
CA SER A 209 1.28 -4.95 -11.09
C SER A 209 1.07 -3.57 -10.46
N VAL A 210 -0.13 -2.99 -10.59
CA VAL A 210 -0.46 -1.65 -10.08
C VAL A 210 -1.75 -1.65 -9.28
N ILE A 211 -1.71 -1.06 -8.09
CA ILE A 211 -2.90 -0.76 -7.26
C ILE A 211 -2.99 0.77 -7.10
N VAL A 212 -3.93 1.39 -7.76
CA VAL A 212 -4.18 2.85 -7.63
C VAL A 212 -5.07 3.13 -6.44
N THR A 213 -4.66 4.05 -5.56
CA THR A 213 -5.45 4.40 -4.38
C THR A 213 -6.11 5.77 -4.51
N VAL A 214 -7.43 5.79 -4.32
CA VAL A 214 -8.25 7.00 -4.39
C VAL A 214 -9.13 7.07 -3.15
N SER A 215 -9.35 8.25 -2.62
CA SER A 215 -10.17 8.46 -1.43
C SER A 215 -11.20 9.58 -1.63
N ARG A 216 -10.76 10.84 -1.59
CA ARG A 216 -11.66 12.01 -1.59
C ARG A 216 -12.54 12.09 -2.83
N SER A 217 -12.00 11.86 -4.00
CA SER A 217 -12.76 11.94 -5.26
C SER A 217 -13.89 10.91 -5.35
N ILE A 218 -13.73 9.73 -4.75
CA ILE A 218 -14.82 8.74 -4.65
C ILE A 218 -15.74 9.08 -3.49
N ALA A 219 -15.19 9.35 -2.30
CA ALA A 219 -15.99 9.58 -1.08
C ALA A 219 -16.87 10.85 -1.15
N SER A 220 -16.47 11.85 -1.93
CA SER A 220 -17.21 13.11 -2.13
C SER A 220 -18.04 13.16 -3.42
N ALA A 221 -18.01 12.07 -4.22
CA ALA A 221 -18.85 12.00 -5.43
C ALA A 221 -20.33 11.91 -5.07
N GLY A 222 -21.18 12.45 -5.93
CA GLY A 222 -22.63 12.30 -5.81
C GLY A 222 -23.07 10.83 -5.87
N ASP A 223 -22.36 10.02 -6.66
CA ASP A 223 -22.47 8.57 -6.73
C ASP A 223 -21.08 7.93 -6.60
N PRO A 224 -20.69 7.45 -5.41
CA PRO A 224 -19.41 6.80 -5.19
C PRO A 224 -19.24 5.47 -5.96
N ALA A 225 -20.32 4.75 -6.24
CA ALA A 225 -20.27 3.51 -7.00
C ALA A 225 -19.91 3.77 -8.47
N ALA A 226 -20.60 4.72 -9.10
CA ALA A 226 -20.28 5.15 -10.47
C ALA A 226 -18.85 5.69 -10.59
N ALA A 227 -18.44 6.57 -9.66
CA ALA A 227 -17.08 7.12 -9.67
C ALA A 227 -15.98 6.05 -9.52
N ALA A 228 -16.22 5.02 -8.72
CA ALA A 228 -15.27 3.91 -8.59
C ALA A 228 -15.24 3.04 -9.85
N GLN A 229 -16.41 2.77 -10.46
CA GLN A 229 -16.51 1.99 -11.68
C GLN A 229 -15.85 2.69 -12.87
N ASP A 230 -16.05 4.01 -13.01
CA ASP A 230 -15.40 4.82 -14.06
C ASP A 230 -13.87 4.79 -13.93
N LEU A 231 -13.36 4.93 -12.72
CA LEU A 231 -11.92 4.84 -12.47
C LEU A 231 -11.37 3.45 -12.79
N ARG A 232 -12.07 2.40 -12.37
CA ARG A 232 -11.71 1.02 -12.69
C ARG A 232 -11.63 0.82 -14.20
N GLN A 233 -12.59 1.32 -14.95
CA GLN A 233 -12.62 1.21 -16.42
C GLN A 233 -11.43 1.91 -17.06
N GLN A 234 -11.13 3.14 -16.64
CA GLN A 234 -9.98 3.89 -17.14
C GLN A 234 -8.65 3.16 -16.88
N LEU A 235 -8.49 2.58 -15.69
CA LEU A 235 -7.29 1.82 -15.33
C LEU A 235 -7.18 0.52 -16.12
N TRP A 236 -8.30 -0.15 -16.37
CA TRP A 236 -8.35 -1.37 -17.17
C TRP A 236 -7.91 -1.09 -18.62
N GLU A 237 -8.47 -0.05 -19.24
CA GLU A 237 -8.09 0.38 -20.59
C GLU A 237 -6.61 0.77 -20.67
N LEU A 238 -6.09 1.46 -19.64
CA LEU A 238 -4.69 1.89 -19.60
C LEU A 238 -3.73 0.70 -19.45
N SER A 239 -4.12 -0.34 -18.73
CA SER A 239 -3.29 -1.52 -18.47
C SER A 239 -3.09 -2.39 -19.73
N GLY A 240 -3.90 -2.20 -20.76
CA GLY A 240 -3.86 -3.01 -21.98
C GLY A 240 -4.42 -4.42 -21.83
N ALA A 241 -5.20 -4.67 -20.76
CA ALA A 241 -5.80 -5.97 -20.44
C ALA A 241 -7.16 -6.19 -21.12
#